data_2e1f8896073508fe2d5ca95a125c9db6
#
_entry.id   2e1f8896073508fe2d5ca95a125c9db6
#
_cell.length_a   1.000
_cell.length_b   1.000
_cell.length_c   1.000
_cell.angle_alpha   90.00
_cell.angle_beta   90.00
_cell.angle_gamma   90.00
#
_symmetry.space_group_name_H-M   'P 1'
#
loop_
_entity.id
_entity.type
_entity.pdbx_description
1 polymer ?
#
loop_
_entity_poly.entity_id
_entity_poly.type
_entity_poly.pdbx_seq_one_letter_code
_entity_poly.pdbx_strand_id
1 'polypeptide(L)'
;MVLNIETNLLSYARAGHEAPIIFHRDTQKIDREEIDGIAIGLVDKPTFTSIIETKNIQLRSGDLVVTYTDGITEAMNGKNEEWGLLELIESIKKHREDDVSDLLKNIESDVLCFVGNVPQYDDMTMLAIKIK
;
A
#
# COMPACT_ATOMS: atom_id res chain seq x y z
N MET A 1 7.36 8.66 -2.65
CA MET A 1 7.25 7.83 -3.84
C MET A 1 7.20 8.72 -5.08
N VAL A 2 7.92 8.36 -6.16
CA VAL A 2 7.96 9.06 -7.45
C VAL A 2 7.86 8.02 -8.56
N LEU A 3 6.92 8.19 -9.47
CA LEU A 3 6.77 7.36 -10.67
C LEU A 3 7.20 8.19 -11.89
N ASN A 4 8.21 7.72 -12.62
CA ASN A 4 8.53 8.24 -13.95
C ASN A 4 7.60 7.57 -14.97
N ILE A 5 6.67 8.36 -15.53
CA ILE A 5 5.63 7.85 -16.44
C ILE A 5 6.15 7.52 -17.85
N GLU A 6 7.35 8.00 -18.24
CA GLU A 6 7.94 7.68 -19.54
C GLU A 6 8.67 6.33 -19.49
N THR A 7 9.30 6.04 -18.35
CA THR A 7 10.11 4.83 -18.18
C THR A 7 9.41 3.76 -17.31
N ASN A 8 8.28 4.09 -16.68
CA ASN A 8 7.61 3.26 -15.67
C ASN A 8 8.51 2.86 -14.51
N LEU A 9 9.51 3.67 -14.18
CA LEU A 9 10.39 3.46 -13.04
C LEU A 9 9.75 4.06 -11.79
N LEU A 10 9.42 3.22 -10.81
CA LEU A 10 8.96 3.63 -9.51
C LEU A 10 10.16 3.74 -8.56
N SER A 11 10.34 4.92 -7.94
CA SER A 11 11.31 5.15 -6.89
C SER A 11 10.57 5.50 -5.59
N TYR A 12 10.90 4.83 -4.49
CA TYR A 12 10.31 5.18 -3.20
C TYR A 12 11.34 5.09 -2.07
N ALA A 13 11.12 5.87 -1.04
CA ALA A 13 11.80 5.82 0.24
C ALA A 13 10.73 5.73 1.35
N ARG A 14 11.07 5.08 2.45
CA ARG A 14 10.17 4.87 3.57
C ARG A 14 10.58 5.76 4.74
N ALA A 15 9.73 6.69 5.10
CA ALA A 15 9.98 7.66 6.18
C ALA A 15 8.86 7.60 7.24
N GLY A 16 8.66 6.39 7.81
CA GLY A 16 7.63 6.14 8.83
C GLY A 16 6.26 5.76 8.27
N HIS A 17 6.14 5.52 6.96
CA HIS A 17 4.88 5.09 6.33
C HIS A 17 4.93 3.61 5.94
N GLU A 18 3.76 3.00 5.67
CA GLU A 18 3.66 1.63 5.19
C GLU A 18 4.35 1.44 3.82
N ALA A 19 4.95 0.25 3.61
CA ALA A 19 5.54 -0.09 2.33
C ALA A 19 4.46 -0.27 1.26
N PRO A 20 4.66 0.20 0.02
CA PRO A 20 3.71 -0.02 -1.06
C PRO A 20 3.56 -1.51 -1.38
N ILE A 21 2.35 -1.92 -1.74
CA ILE A 21 2.06 -3.24 -2.29
C ILE A 21 2.11 -3.14 -3.80
N ILE A 22 2.90 -4.01 -4.45
CA ILE A 22 3.03 -4.06 -5.90
C ILE A 22 2.58 -5.42 -6.40
N PHE A 23 1.51 -5.43 -7.21
CA PHE A 23 1.07 -6.63 -7.90
C PHE A 23 1.65 -6.64 -9.31
N HIS A 24 2.43 -7.67 -9.65
CA HIS A 24 3.00 -7.90 -10.97
C HIS A 24 2.06 -8.77 -11.82
N ARG A 25 1.52 -8.19 -12.88
CA ARG A 25 0.52 -8.86 -13.72
C ARG A 25 1.07 -10.11 -14.43
N ASP A 26 2.29 -10.06 -14.94
CA ASP A 26 2.90 -11.15 -15.70
C ASP A 26 3.25 -12.37 -14.83
N THR A 27 3.68 -12.15 -13.60
CA THR A 27 4.06 -13.21 -12.65
C THR A 27 2.97 -13.58 -11.66
N GLN A 28 1.91 -12.76 -11.56
CA GLN A 28 0.84 -12.86 -10.55
C GLN A 28 1.35 -12.81 -9.11
N LYS A 29 2.54 -12.22 -8.91
CA LYS A 29 3.17 -12.07 -7.60
C LYS A 29 2.86 -10.73 -6.98
N ILE A 30 2.86 -10.72 -5.66
CA ILE A 30 2.87 -9.51 -4.85
C ILE A 30 4.29 -9.30 -4.33
N ASP A 31 4.80 -8.10 -4.53
CA ASP A 31 6.00 -7.59 -3.88
C ASP A 31 5.60 -6.51 -2.87
N ARG A 32 6.08 -6.64 -1.65
CA ARG A 32 6.02 -5.64 -0.59
C ARG A 32 7.35 -5.65 0.12
N GLU A 33 8.28 -4.84 -0.36
CA GLU A 33 9.60 -4.76 0.23
C GLU A 33 9.63 -3.67 1.31
N GLU A 34 9.87 -4.08 2.53
CA GLU A 34 10.21 -3.16 3.61
C GLU A 34 11.68 -2.77 3.49
N ILE A 35 11.91 -1.48 3.25
CA ILE A 35 13.25 -0.88 3.24
C ILE A 35 13.45 -0.10 4.53
N ASP A 36 14.69 0.03 4.94
CA ASP A 36 15.03 0.79 6.13
C ASP A 36 14.67 2.26 5.97
N GLY A 37 14.16 2.82 7.05
CA GLY A 37 13.74 4.20 7.12
C GLY A 37 13.28 4.60 8.51
N ILE A 38 13.24 5.89 8.76
CA ILE A 38 12.80 6.46 10.03
C ILE A 38 11.88 7.63 9.75
N ALA A 39 10.87 7.84 10.60
CA ALA A 39 9.92 8.93 10.44
C ALA A 39 10.62 10.29 10.47
N ILE A 40 10.16 11.20 9.62
CA ILE A 40 10.70 12.56 9.53
C ILE A 40 10.53 13.28 10.87
N GLY A 41 11.61 13.90 11.34
CA GLY A 41 11.60 14.70 12.58
C GLY A 41 11.99 13.92 13.84
N LEU A 42 12.19 12.60 13.79
CA LEU A 42 12.63 11.81 14.96
C LEU A 42 14.13 11.91 15.23
N VAL A 43 14.92 12.20 14.21
CA VAL A 43 16.38 12.32 14.30
C VAL A 43 16.86 13.55 13.54
N ASP A 44 18.12 13.94 13.75
CA ASP A 44 18.76 15.01 12.99
C ASP A 44 19.00 14.63 11.52
N LYS A 45 19.25 15.64 10.68
CA LYS A 45 19.42 15.44 9.23
C LYS A 45 20.55 14.48 8.87
N PRO A 46 21.78 14.54 9.46
CA PRO A 46 22.83 13.57 9.17
C PRO A 46 22.41 12.13 9.43
N THR A 47 21.80 11.87 10.60
CA THR A 47 21.31 10.54 10.98
C THR A 47 20.19 10.07 10.05
N PHE A 48 19.21 10.95 9.74
CA PHE A 48 18.15 10.63 8.78
C PHE A 48 18.72 10.22 7.42
N THR A 49 19.68 11.02 6.89
CA THR A 49 20.28 10.74 5.58
C THR A 49 21.08 9.43 5.55
N SER A 50 21.64 9.00 6.69
CA SER A 50 22.37 7.74 6.78
C SER A 50 21.50 6.49 6.87
N ILE A 51 20.24 6.65 7.29
CA ILE A 51 19.30 5.54 7.48
C ILE A 51 18.38 5.36 6.27
N ILE A 52 17.95 6.48 5.66
CA ILE A 52 16.93 6.43 4.61
C ILE A 52 17.45 5.72 3.36
N GLU A 53 16.77 4.67 2.97
CA GLU A 53 17.05 3.94 1.74
C GLU A 53 16.07 4.32 0.62
N THR A 54 16.52 4.19 -0.62
CA THR A 54 15.68 4.36 -1.80
C THR A 54 15.64 3.07 -2.60
N LYS A 55 14.44 2.59 -2.89
CA LYS A 55 14.20 1.44 -3.77
C LYS A 55 13.72 1.91 -5.13
N ASN A 56 14.22 1.26 -6.18
CA ASN A 56 13.79 1.47 -7.55
C ASN A 56 13.20 0.18 -8.10
N ILE A 57 11.99 0.25 -8.66
CA ILE A 57 11.26 -0.90 -9.21
C ILE A 57 10.84 -0.56 -10.63
N GLN A 58 11.20 -1.41 -11.57
CA GLN A 58 10.75 -1.31 -12.96
C GLN A 58 9.37 -1.94 -13.06
N LEU A 59 8.36 -1.11 -13.30
CA LEU A 59 6.99 -1.56 -13.52
C LEU A 59 6.74 -1.87 -14.99
N ARG A 60 5.77 -2.76 -15.25
CA ARG A 60 5.33 -3.16 -16.58
C ARG A 60 3.85 -2.87 -16.78
N SER A 61 3.41 -2.85 -18.03
CA SER A 61 1.99 -2.67 -18.35
C SER A 61 1.13 -3.72 -17.64
N GLY A 62 0.11 -3.24 -16.95
CA GLY A 62 -0.80 -4.03 -16.13
C GLY A 62 -0.39 -4.22 -14.68
N ASP A 63 0.82 -3.82 -14.29
CA ASP A 63 1.22 -3.81 -12.87
C ASP A 63 0.38 -2.79 -12.08
N LEU A 64 0.13 -3.12 -10.83
CA LEU A 64 -0.67 -2.32 -9.91
C LEU A 64 0.17 -1.97 -8.69
N VAL A 65 0.21 -0.70 -8.33
CA VAL A 65 0.84 -0.19 -7.10
C VAL A 65 -0.26 0.33 -6.18
N VAL A 66 -0.29 -0.15 -4.95
CA VAL A 66 -1.22 0.31 -3.91
C VAL A 66 -0.45 0.83 -2.72
N THR A 67 -0.75 2.06 -2.29
CA THR A 67 -0.29 2.63 -1.02
C THR A 67 -1.48 2.86 -0.11
N TYR A 68 -1.29 2.72 1.18
CA TYR A 68 -2.36 2.76 2.17
C TYR A 68 -1.84 3.27 3.52
N THR A 69 -2.75 3.75 4.37
CA THR A 69 -2.47 4.04 5.78
C THR A 69 -2.74 2.80 6.63
N ASP A 70 -2.09 2.71 7.78
CA ASP A 70 -2.27 1.66 8.79
C ASP A 70 -3.72 1.52 9.24
N GLY A 71 -4.52 2.62 9.26
CA GLY A 71 -5.96 2.57 9.52
C GLY A 71 -6.75 1.58 8.64
N ILE A 72 -6.20 1.16 7.47
CA ILE A 72 -6.79 0.09 6.66
C ILE A 72 -6.52 -1.29 7.29
N THR A 73 -5.26 -1.59 7.60
CA THR A 73 -4.86 -2.90 8.11
C THR A 73 -5.19 -3.10 9.58
N GLU A 74 -5.23 -2.02 10.36
CA GLU A 74 -5.61 -2.01 11.78
C GLU A 74 -7.12 -1.83 12.00
N ALA A 75 -7.93 -1.81 10.94
CA ALA A 75 -9.39 -1.75 11.04
C ALA A 75 -9.92 -2.95 11.84
N MET A 76 -10.64 -2.68 12.93
CA MET A 76 -11.09 -3.69 13.89
C MET A 76 -12.54 -4.09 13.70
N ASN A 77 -12.84 -5.37 13.92
CA ASN A 77 -14.22 -5.87 14.02
C ASN A 77 -14.73 -5.86 15.48
N GLY A 78 -15.97 -6.25 15.69
CA GLY A 78 -16.61 -6.31 17.02
C GLY A 78 -16.01 -7.32 18.00
N LYS A 79 -15.02 -8.12 17.58
CA LYS A 79 -14.27 -9.05 18.42
C LYS A 79 -12.87 -8.54 18.74
N ASN A 80 -12.52 -7.31 18.36
CA ASN A 80 -11.18 -6.72 18.42
C ASN A 80 -10.13 -7.50 17.59
N GLU A 81 -10.54 -8.07 16.46
CA GLU A 81 -9.63 -8.65 15.47
C GLU A 81 -9.32 -7.59 14.41
N GLU A 82 -8.05 -7.43 14.03
CA GLU A 82 -7.64 -6.55 12.95
C GLU A 82 -7.90 -7.20 11.58
N TRP A 83 -8.25 -6.40 10.57
CA TRP A 83 -8.39 -6.88 9.21
C TRP A 83 -7.07 -7.45 8.68
N GLY A 84 -6.00 -6.70 8.84
CA GLY A 84 -4.65 -7.16 8.63
C GLY A 84 -4.17 -7.04 7.18
N LEU A 85 -2.84 -7.08 7.05
CA LEU A 85 -2.15 -6.97 5.76
C LEU A 85 -2.48 -8.13 4.79
N LEU A 86 -2.68 -9.34 5.31
CA LEU A 86 -2.97 -10.49 4.45
C LEU A 86 -4.32 -10.35 3.75
N GLU A 87 -5.34 -9.88 4.47
CA GLU A 87 -6.67 -9.63 3.90
C GLU A 87 -6.63 -8.51 2.86
N LEU A 88 -5.84 -7.43 3.10
CA LEU A 88 -5.62 -6.39 2.10
C LEU A 88 -4.99 -6.96 0.83
N ILE A 89 -3.96 -7.80 0.95
CA ILE A 89 -3.31 -8.45 -0.19
C ILE A 89 -4.29 -9.35 -0.95
N GLU A 90 -5.10 -10.15 -0.26
CA GLU A 90 -6.08 -11.03 -0.90
C GLU A 90 -7.20 -10.22 -1.57
N SER A 91 -7.65 -9.12 -0.96
CA SER A 91 -8.61 -8.20 -1.59
C SER A 91 -8.04 -7.55 -2.86
N ILE A 92 -6.78 -7.09 -2.85
CA ILE A 92 -6.10 -6.58 -4.05
C ILE A 92 -6.06 -7.65 -5.15
N LYS A 93 -5.67 -8.90 -4.84
CA LYS A 93 -5.64 -10.01 -5.79
C LYS A 93 -7.03 -10.32 -6.37
N LYS A 94 -8.05 -10.31 -5.54
CA LYS A 94 -9.45 -10.57 -5.92
C LYS A 94 -9.94 -9.55 -6.95
N HIS A 95 -9.59 -8.28 -6.75
CA HIS A 95 -10.10 -7.16 -7.55
C HIS A 95 -9.09 -6.60 -8.59
N ARG A 96 -7.95 -7.28 -8.80
CA ARG A 96 -6.84 -6.80 -9.65
C ARG A 96 -7.18 -6.50 -11.11
N GLU A 97 -8.22 -7.15 -11.65
CA GLU A 97 -8.64 -6.94 -13.03
C GLU A 97 -9.60 -5.75 -13.19
N ASP A 98 -10.15 -5.25 -12.10
CA ASP A 98 -11.06 -4.11 -12.11
C ASP A 98 -10.35 -2.82 -12.52
N ASP A 99 -11.13 -1.82 -12.91
CA ASP A 99 -10.62 -0.46 -13.02
C ASP A 99 -10.18 0.05 -11.64
N VAL A 100 -9.18 0.95 -11.61
CA VAL A 100 -8.61 1.46 -10.34
C VAL A 100 -9.67 2.03 -9.39
N SER A 101 -10.68 2.72 -9.94
CA SER A 101 -11.78 3.26 -9.14
C SER A 101 -12.62 2.17 -8.48
N ASP A 102 -12.90 1.10 -9.21
CA ASP A 102 -13.73 0.00 -8.70
C ASP A 102 -12.91 -0.91 -7.78
N LEU A 103 -11.62 -1.13 -8.07
CA LEU A 103 -10.69 -1.78 -7.16
C LEU A 103 -10.71 -1.11 -5.77
N LEU A 104 -10.55 0.22 -5.71
CA LEU A 104 -10.52 0.93 -4.42
C LEU A 104 -11.86 0.83 -3.67
N LYS A 105 -12.99 0.97 -4.37
CA LYS A 105 -14.32 0.81 -3.76
C LYS A 105 -14.56 -0.61 -3.25
N ASN A 106 -14.09 -1.61 -4.00
CA ASN A 106 -14.26 -3.01 -3.63
C ASN A 106 -13.39 -3.37 -2.41
N ILE A 107 -12.14 -2.86 -2.33
CA ILE A 107 -11.30 -3.01 -1.13
C ILE A 107 -11.98 -2.32 0.08
N GLU A 108 -12.45 -1.07 -0.08
CA GLU A 108 -13.19 -0.35 0.97
C GLU A 108 -14.40 -1.16 1.44
N SER A 109 -15.17 -1.73 0.52
CA SER A 109 -16.32 -2.58 0.84
C SER A 109 -15.94 -3.85 1.60
N ASP A 110 -14.81 -4.50 1.23
CA ASP A 110 -14.30 -5.68 1.94
C ASP A 110 -13.90 -5.32 3.39
N VAL A 111 -13.22 -4.17 3.60
CA VAL A 111 -12.89 -3.65 4.95
C VAL A 111 -14.15 -3.37 5.76
N LEU A 112 -15.10 -2.60 5.20
CA LEU A 112 -16.33 -2.21 5.89
C LEU A 112 -17.21 -3.44 6.23
N CYS A 113 -17.21 -4.45 5.38
CA CYS A 113 -17.89 -5.72 5.64
C CYS A 113 -17.29 -6.46 6.85
N PHE A 114 -15.96 -6.45 6.98
CA PHE A 114 -15.26 -7.04 8.13
C PHE A 114 -15.49 -6.25 9.41
N VAL A 115 -15.39 -4.92 9.35
CA VAL A 115 -15.58 -4.02 10.51
C VAL A 115 -17.02 -4.07 11.05
N GLY A 116 -18.01 -4.16 10.17
CA GLY A 116 -19.42 -4.17 10.52
C GLY A 116 -19.88 -2.84 11.13
N ASN A 117 -20.40 -2.89 12.36
CA ASN A 117 -20.93 -1.69 13.04
C ASN A 117 -19.93 -1.02 14.00
N VAL A 118 -18.67 -1.41 13.97
CA VAL A 118 -17.65 -0.81 14.85
C VAL A 118 -17.28 0.58 14.31
N PRO A 119 -17.22 1.63 15.14
CA PRO A 119 -16.76 2.93 14.70
C PRO A 119 -15.33 2.88 14.18
N GLN A 120 -15.06 3.62 13.10
CA GLN A 120 -13.71 3.80 12.59
C GLN A 120 -12.82 4.51 13.64
N TYR A 121 -11.63 3.96 13.88
CA TYR A 121 -10.70 4.47 14.89
C TYR A 121 -9.60 5.36 14.31
N ASP A 122 -9.25 5.17 13.03
CA ASP A 122 -8.19 5.91 12.37
C ASP A 122 -8.54 6.20 10.89
N ASP A 123 -7.84 7.15 10.29
CA ASP A 123 -8.07 7.58 8.91
C ASP A 123 -7.64 6.50 7.91
N MET A 124 -8.59 6.07 7.09
CA MET A 124 -8.38 5.10 6.03
C MET A 124 -8.12 5.82 4.71
N THR A 125 -6.90 5.74 4.22
CA THR A 125 -6.53 6.33 2.93
C THR A 125 -5.88 5.28 2.05
N MET A 126 -6.29 5.20 0.79
CA MET A 126 -5.67 4.36 -0.23
C MET A 126 -5.43 5.15 -1.51
N LEU A 127 -4.33 4.83 -2.19
CA LEU A 127 -4.07 5.29 -3.54
C LEU A 127 -3.61 4.10 -4.37
N ALA A 128 -4.18 3.95 -5.56
CA ALA A 128 -3.79 2.90 -6.50
C ALA A 128 -3.39 3.49 -7.85
N ILE A 129 -2.35 2.91 -8.46
CA ILE A 129 -1.86 3.25 -9.80
C ILE A 129 -1.79 1.95 -10.60
N LYS A 130 -2.45 1.91 -11.77
CA LYS A 130 -2.35 0.79 -12.72
C LYS A 130 -1.59 1.25 -13.95
N ILE A 131 -0.50 0.58 -14.26
CA ILE A 131 0.35 0.91 -15.40
C ILE A 131 -0.37 0.48 -16.70
N LYS A 132 -0.46 1.40 -17.66
CA LYS A 132 -1.09 1.16 -18.97
C LYS A 132 -0.09 0.67 -20.01
#